data_75cb9c2ff8fa3a4593f4e544cd90844a
#
_entry.id   75cb9c2ff8fa3a4593f4e544cd90844a
#
_cell.length_a   1.000
_cell.length_b   1.000
_cell.length_c   1.000
_cell.angle_alpha   90.00
_cell.angle_beta   90.00
_cell.angle_gamma   90.00
#
_symmetry.space_group_name_H-M   'P 1'
#
loop_
_entity.id
_entity.type
_entity.pdbx_description
1 polymer ?
#
loop_
_entity_poly.entity_id
_entity_poly.type
_entity_poly.pdbx_seq_one_letter_code
_entity_poly.pdbx_strand_id
1 'polypeptide(L)'
;MDTIFFNGCIRTLDDSEKVAEAVGIENGRIVFVGTDKEAEAFSCKKRIDLKGRLMLPGFVDTHMHMLHYAFVERSVKLFDCTSVEEMLAAAKKRLEERKGQKLNWLYCRGWIEEQFDKPRYPHKDELDALSTEIPIIMVRVCGHVAVCNSCGLELLKKIPEFPEIEKEVDLDTGLLKENAVQFYS
;
A
#
# COMPACT_ATOMS: atom_id res chain seq x y z
N MET A 1 27.06 16.04 22.90
CA MET A 1 25.90 15.49 22.17
C MET A 1 26.34 14.33 21.29
N ASP A 2 25.42 13.41 20.91
CA ASP A 2 25.79 12.31 20.01
C ASP A 2 25.89 12.80 18.56
N THR A 3 24.90 13.60 18.13
CA THR A 3 24.84 14.10 16.75
C THR A 3 24.33 15.53 16.72
N ILE A 4 24.94 16.37 15.88
CA ILE A 4 24.42 17.68 15.51
C ILE A 4 24.16 17.70 14.00
N PHE A 5 22.92 18.01 13.61
CA PHE A 5 22.57 18.40 12.25
C PHE A 5 22.69 19.91 12.15
N PHE A 6 23.29 20.42 11.08
CA PHE A 6 23.53 21.85 10.88
C PHE A 6 23.36 22.25 9.40
N ASN A 7 23.37 23.54 9.12
CA ASN A 7 23.20 24.11 7.78
C ASN A 7 21.91 23.60 7.12
N GLY A 8 20.79 23.65 7.86
CA GLY A 8 19.48 23.18 7.40
C GLY A 8 18.40 24.24 7.48
N CYS A 9 17.27 23.98 6.85
CA CYS A 9 16.01 24.65 7.07
C CYS A 9 15.14 23.75 7.96
N ILE A 10 15.19 23.96 9.28
CA ILE A 10 14.56 23.06 10.25
C ILE A 10 13.29 23.70 10.77
N ARG A 11 12.13 23.13 10.45
CA ARG A 11 10.85 23.58 10.94
C ARG A 11 10.43 22.75 12.15
N THR A 12 10.24 23.40 13.29
CA THR A 12 9.87 22.75 14.56
C THR A 12 8.41 22.31 14.57
N LEU A 13 7.55 22.98 13.82
CA LEU A 13 6.08 22.76 13.77
C LEU A 13 5.43 22.87 15.16
N ASP A 14 6.03 23.66 16.05
CA ASP A 14 5.44 24.09 17.32
C ASP A 14 4.71 25.43 17.16
N ASP A 15 4.03 25.88 18.21
CA ASP A 15 3.25 27.13 18.21
C ASP A 15 4.08 28.38 17.90
N SER A 16 5.41 28.28 18.01
CA SER A 16 6.32 29.39 17.72
C SER A 16 6.63 29.56 16.23
N GLU A 17 6.31 28.57 15.40
CA GLU A 17 6.62 28.51 13.95
C GLU A 17 8.08 28.84 13.59
N LYS A 18 9.00 28.66 14.53
CA LYS A 18 10.42 29.00 14.34
C LYS A 18 11.05 28.11 13.27
N VAL A 19 11.89 28.75 12.47
CA VAL A 19 12.81 28.06 11.58
C VAL A 19 14.17 28.06 12.24
N ALA A 20 14.71 26.90 12.54
CA ALA A 20 16.05 26.72 13.07
C ALA A 20 17.01 26.29 11.94
N GLU A 21 18.32 26.37 12.22
CA GLU A 21 19.38 25.96 11.29
C GLU A 21 20.06 24.68 11.77
N ALA A 22 20.04 24.41 13.08
CA ALA A 22 20.68 23.25 13.69
C ALA A 22 19.84 22.58 14.75
N VAL A 23 20.02 21.24 14.88
CA VAL A 23 19.42 20.37 15.91
C VAL A 23 20.49 19.47 16.50
N GLY A 24 20.55 19.40 17.83
CA GLY A 24 21.42 18.51 18.58
C GLY A 24 20.67 17.37 19.24
N ILE A 25 21.20 16.16 19.11
CA ILE A 25 20.62 14.93 19.65
C ILE A 25 21.57 14.31 20.65
N GLU A 26 21.04 13.86 21.78
CA GLU A 26 21.75 13.10 22.80
C GLU A 26 20.83 12.02 23.39
N ASN A 27 21.34 10.78 23.45
CA ASN A 27 20.58 9.63 23.94
C ASN A 27 19.19 9.46 23.27
N GLY A 28 19.12 9.71 21.95
CA GLY A 28 17.89 9.59 21.17
C GLY A 28 16.87 10.72 21.43
N ARG A 29 17.23 11.78 22.13
CA ARG A 29 16.38 12.95 22.40
C ARG A 29 16.96 14.21 21.78
N ILE A 30 16.09 15.09 21.31
CA ILE A 30 16.45 16.45 20.90
C ILE A 30 16.76 17.24 22.18
N VAL A 31 17.99 17.76 22.28
CA VAL A 31 18.46 18.53 23.43
C VAL A 31 18.84 19.97 23.05
N PHE A 32 18.91 20.25 21.78
CA PHE A 32 19.21 21.58 21.24
C PHE A 32 18.46 21.82 19.94
N VAL A 33 17.92 23.00 19.77
CA VAL A 33 17.34 23.53 18.53
C VAL A 33 17.68 25.02 18.45
N GLY A 34 18.36 25.46 17.39
CA GLY A 34 18.80 26.84 17.28
C GLY A 34 19.48 27.13 15.95
N THR A 35 20.35 28.15 15.97
CA THR A 35 21.13 28.55 14.82
C THR A 35 22.42 27.74 14.69
N ASP A 36 23.03 27.75 13.51
CA ASP A 36 24.34 27.13 13.26
C ASP A 36 25.42 27.74 14.19
N LYS A 37 25.38 29.05 14.40
CA LYS A 37 26.29 29.75 15.29
C LYS A 37 26.21 29.29 16.74
N GLU A 38 24.99 29.06 17.24
CA GLU A 38 24.79 28.53 18.60
C GLU A 38 25.26 27.07 18.69
N ALA A 39 25.08 26.30 17.61
CA ALA A 39 25.52 24.90 17.55
C ALA A 39 27.05 24.73 17.61
N GLU A 40 27.85 25.77 17.27
CA GLU A 40 29.31 25.75 17.37
C GLU A 40 29.81 25.60 18.81
N ALA A 41 29.03 26.09 19.79
CA ALA A 41 29.37 26.01 21.20
C ALA A 41 29.33 24.57 21.77
N PHE A 42 28.78 23.61 21.05
CA PHE A 42 28.57 22.27 21.53
C PHE A 42 29.56 21.26 20.89
N SER A 43 30.17 20.45 21.74
CA SER A 43 30.91 19.26 21.27
C SER A 43 29.96 18.11 20.96
N CYS A 44 30.23 17.33 19.92
CA CYS A 44 29.45 16.17 19.53
C CYS A 44 30.32 15.08 18.90
N LYS A 45 29.82 13.85 18.90
CA LYS A 45 30.52 12.72 18.27
C LYS A 45 30.42 12.76 16.73
N LYS A 46 29.32 13.32 16.20
CA LYS A 46 29.05 13.38 14.75
C LYS A 46 28.38 14.69 14.38
N ARG A 47 28.87 15.33 13.30
CA ARG A 47 28.21 16.49 12.67
C ARG A 47 27.73 16.09 11.27
N ILE A 48 26.50 16.47 10.94
CA ILE A 48 25.86 16.17 9.65
C ILE A 48 25.42 17.47 9.01
N ASP A 49 26.03 17.81 7.89
CA ASP A 49 25.67 18.95 7.07
C ASP A 49 24.39 18.64 6.26
N LEU A 50 23.32 19.36 6.50
CA LEU A 50 22.06 19.24 5.78
C LEU A 50 22.10 19.91 4.39
N LYS A 51 23.10 20.73 4.11
CA LYS A 51 23.28 21.42 2.81
C LYS A 51 22.04 22.20 2.39
N GLY A 52 21.44 22.95 3.30
CA GLY A 52 20.23 23.75 3.08
C GLY A 52 18.94 22.93 2.97
N ARG A 53 18.97 21.62 3.18
CA ARG A 53 17.78 20.76 3.07
C ARG A 53 16.81 21.00 4.21
N LEU A 54 15.53 20.80 3.89
CA LEU A 54 14.44 20.86 4.87
C LEU A 54 14.53 19.65 5.82
N MET A 55 14.37 19.93 7.13
CA MET A 55 14.19 18.93 8.17
C MET A 55 12.88 19.19 8.90
N LEU A 56 12.09 18.15 9.06
CA LEU A 56 10.79 18.18 9.75
C LEU A 56 10.76 17.12 10.84
N PRO A 57 9.90 17.26 11.86
CA PRO A 57 9.51 16.12 12.71
C PRO A 57 8.96 14.96 11.86
N GLY A 58 9.15 13.73 12.33
CA GLY A 58 8.54 12.56 11.70
C GLY A 58 7.02 12.71 11.65
N PHE A 59 6.42 12.28 10.54
CA PHE A 59 4.97 12.33 10.39
C PHE A 59 4.30 11.33 11.32
N VAL A 60 3.18 11.76 11.91
CA VAL A 60 2.28 10.91 12.69
C VAL A 60 0.97 10.81 11.91
N ASP A 61 0.68 9.63 11.38
CA ASP A 61 -0.61 9.38 10.74
C ASP A 61 -1.66 9.16 11.83
N THR A 62 -2.56 10.11 12.01
CA THR A 62 -3.61 10.09 13.03
C THR A 62 -4.90 9.42 12.55
N HIS A 63 -4.97 9.04 11.26
CA HIS A 63 -6.12 8.34 10.68
C HIS A 63 -5.66 7.23 9.74
N MET A 64 -5.53 6.02 10.28
CA MET A 64 -5.08 4.86 9.53
C MET A 64 -5.99 3.65 9.76
N HIS A 65 -6.33 2.96 8.69
CA HIS A 65 -7.00 1.66 8.72
C HIS A 65 -5.97 0.53 8.78
N MET A 66 -5.38 0.29 9.94
CA MET A 66 -4.24 -0.64 10.12
C MET A 66 -4.52 -2.04 9.60
N LEU A 67 -5.73 -2.59 9.83
CA LEU A 67 -6.10 -3.91 9.36
C LEU A 67 -6.12 -3.95 7.82
N HIS A 68 -6.75 -2.95 7.19
CA HIS A 68 -6.78 -2.82 5.74
C HIS A 68 -5.37 -2.68 5.16
N TYR A 69 -4.53 -1.85 5.77
CA TYR A 69 -3.12 -1.70 5.37
C TYR A 69 -2.37 -3.04 5.44
N ALA A 70 -2.56 -3.82 6.51
CA ALA A 70 -1.93 -5.12 6.66
C ALA A 70 -2.38 -6.13 5.57
N PHE A 71 -3.65 -6.06 5.15
CA PHE A 71 -4.15 -6.86 4.03
C PHE A 71 -3.48 -6.44 2.71
N VAL A 72 -3.40 -5.13 2.43
CA VAL A 72 -2.74 -4.62 1.22
C VAL A 72 -1.27 -5.01 1.19
N GLU A 73 -0.55 -4.93 2.31
CA GLU A 73 0.85 -5.33 2.40
C GLU A 73 1.09 -6.82 2.11
N ARG A 74 0.12 -7.67 2.41
CA ARG A 74 0.17 -9.11 2.13
C ARG A 74 -0.36 -9.50 0.76
N SER A 75 -1.08 -8.62 0.09
CA SER A 75 -1.65 -8.84 -1.24
C SER A 75 -0.57 -8.83 -2.33
N VAL A 76 -0.94 -9.30 -3.51
CA VAL A 76 -0.18 -9.02 -4.73
C VAL A 76 -0.45 -7.57 -5.13
N LYS A 77 0.57 -6.74 -5.10
CA LYS A 77 0.46 -5.31 -5.45
C LYS A 77 0.43 -5.16 -6.97
N LEU A 78 -0.62 -4.49 -7.47
CA LEU A 78 -0.86 -4.27 -8.89
C LEU A 78 -0.84 -2.78 -9.28
N PHE A 79 -0.38 -1.90 -8.37
CA PHE A 79 -0.42 -0.45 -8.54
C PHE A 79 0.44 0.05 -9.71
N ASP A 80 1.51 -0.67 -10.03
CA ASP A 80 2.47 -0.28 -11.08
C ASP A 80 2.26 -1.07 -12.39
N CYS A 81 1.21 -1.93 -12.47
CA CYS A 81 0.92 -2.70 -13.66
C CYS A 81 0.32 -1.80 -14.75
N THR A 82 0.83 -1.92 -15.97
CA THR A 82 0.39 -1.18 -17.16
C THR A 82 -0.41 -2.03 -18.15
N SER A 83 -0.66 -3.29 -17.80
CA SER A 83 -1.45 -4.23 -18.60
C SER A 83 -2.05 -5.34 -17.75
N VAL A 84 -3.08 -6.02 -18.28
CA VAL A 84 -3.64 -7.22 -17.65
C VAL A 84 -2.61 -8.34 -17.62
N GLU A 85 -1.78 -8.46 -18.64
CA GLU A 85 -0.71 -9.45 -18.75
C GLU A 85 0.30 -9.32 -17.60
N GLU A 86 0.66 -8.10 -17.22
CA GLU A 86 1.53 -7.84 -16.06
C GLU A 86 0.85 -8.20 -14.74
N MET A 87 -0.45 -7.91 -14.60
CA MET A 87 -1.23 -8.32 -13.43
C MET A 87 -1.24 -9.83 -13.27
N LEU A 88 -1.51 -10.56 -14.35
CA LEU A 88 -1.51 -12.02 -14.38
C LEU A 88 -0.13 -12.60 -14.07
N ALA A 89 0.94 -12.01 -14.60
CA ALA A 89 2.32 -12.40 -14.31
C ALA A 89 2.66 -12.22 -12.80
N ALA A 90 2.26 -11.10 -12.19
CA ALA A 90 2.45 -10.85 -10.77
C ALA A 90 1.70 -11.86 -9.89
N ALA A 91 0.44 -12.17 -10.25
CA ALA A 91 -0.36 -13.18 -9.56
C ALA A 91 0.25 -14.59 -9.69
N LYS A 92 0.68 -14.98 -10.90
CA LYS A 92 1.35 -16.25 -11.17
C LYS A 92 2.62 -16.38 -10.33
N LYS A 93 3.47 -15.37 -10.31
CA LYS A 93 4.68 -15.35 -9.49
C LYS A 93 4.36 -15.64 -8.01
N ARG A 94 3.33 -15.00 -7.46
CA ARG A 94 2.92 -15.22 -6.07
C ARG A 94 2.41 -16.65 -5.83
N LEU A 95 1.68 -17.24 -6.78
CA LEU A 95 1.24 -18.64 -6.69
C LEU A 95 2.44 -19.59 -6.67
N GLU A 96 3.46 -19.34 -7.51
CA GLU A 96 4.70 -20.13 -7.54
C GLU A 96 5.49 -20.03 -6.23
N GLU A 97 5.65 -18.81 -5.67
CA GLU A 97 6.31 -18.56 -4.39
C GLU A 97 5.60 -19.27 -3.21
N ARG A 98 4.30 -19.50 -3.32
CA ARG A 98 3.47 -20.15 -2.29
C ARG A 98 3.16 -21.61 -2.58
N LYS A 99 3.79 -22.21 -3.59
CA LYS A 99 3.58 -23.61 -3.96
C LYS A 99 3.85 -24.56 -2.79
N GLY A 100 2.89 -25.42 -2.50
CA GLY A 100 2.96 -26.34 -1.35
C GLY A 100 2.48 -25.74 -0.02
N GLN A 101 2.09 -24.46 0.02
CA GLN A 101 1.45 -23.84 1.18
C GLN A 101 -0.06 -23.83 0.98
N LYS A 102 -0.83 -24.00 2.08
CA LYS A 102 -2.28 -23.83 2.02
C LYS A 102 -2.60 -22.34 1.79
N LEU A 103 -3.12 -22.03 0.62
CA LEU A 103 -3.58 -20.70 0.26
C LEU A 103 -5.12 -20.73 0.16
N ASN A 104 -5.80 -20.02 1.06
CA ASN A 104 -7.26 -19.97 1.03
C ASN A 104 -7.77 -19.06 -0.09
N TRP A 105 -7.05 -17.95 -0.34
CA TRP A 105 -7.32 -16.96 -1.39
C TRP A 105 -6.02 -16.35 -1.89
N LEU A 106 -5.95 -16.05 -3.18
CA LEU A 106 -4.97 -15.12 -3.74
C LEU A 106 -5.62 -13.76 -3.90
N TYR A 107 -5.28 -12.84 -3.02
CA TYR A 107 -5.78 -11.47 -3.06
C TYR A 107 -4.77 -10.56 -3.77
N CYS A 108 -5.23 -9.90 -4.84
CA CYS A 108 -4.45 -8.95 -5.61
C CYS A 108 -5.15 -7.59 -5.58
N ARG A 109 -4.40 -6.47 -5.50
CA ARG A 109 -5.01 -5.16 -5.36
C ARG A 109 -4.21 -4.05 -6.04
N GLY A 110 -4.94 -3.05 -6.55
CA GLY A 110 -4.37 -1.76 -6.90
C GLY A 110 -4.30 -1.45 -8.38
N TRP A 111 -4.84 -2.30 -9.25
CA TRP A 111 -4.83 -2.04 -10.68
C TRP A 111 -5.75 -0.85 -11.05
N ILE A 112 -5.38 -0.17 -12.14
CA ILE A 112 -6.07 1.00 -12.70
C ILE A 112 -6.02 0.84 -14.23
N GLU A 113 -7.16 0.52 -14.85
CA GLU A 113 -7.23 0.27 -16.31
C GLU A 113 -6.91 1.50 -17.15
N GLU A 114 -7.13 2.71 -16.62
CA GLU A 114 -6.78 3.96 -17.29
C GLU A 114 -5.27 4.13 -17.51
N GLN A 115 -4.44 3.36 -16.76
CA GLN A 115 -2.98 3.34 -16.92
C GLN A 115 -2.50 2.27 -17.91
N PHE A 116 -3.42 1.44 -18.43
CA PHE A 116 -3.05 0.37 -19.33
C PHE A 116 -2.89 0.88 -20.77
N ASP A 117 -1.92 0.34 -21.49
CA ASP A 117 -1.72 0.59 -22.93
C ASP A 117 -2.98 0.28 -23.74
N LYS A 118 -3.73 -0.73 -23.31
CA LYS A 118 -5.06 -1.11 -23.82
C LYS A 118 -6.02 -1.21 -22.65
N PRO A 119 -6.79 -0.14 -22.35
CA PRO A 119 -7.72 -0.13 -21.23
C PRO A 119 -8.75 -1.25 -21.35
N ARG A 120 -8.71 -2.21 -20.43
CA ARG A 120 -9.69 -3.28 -20.27
C ARG A 120 -9.66 -3.85 -18.86
N TYR A 121 -10.70 -4.52 -18.48
CA TYR A 121 -10.72 -5.32 -17.27
C TYR A 121 -10.13 -6.70 -17.55
N PRO A 122 -9.53 -7.38 -16.55
CA PRO A 122 -9.24 -8.81 -16.66
C PRO A 122 -10.55 -9.60 -16.77
N HIS A 123 -10.49 -10.82 -17.28
CA HIS A 123 -11.62 -11.72 -17.38
C HIS A 123 -11.40 -12.94 -16.49
N LYS A 124 -12.49 -13.54 -15.94
CA LYS A 124 -12.37 -14.72 -15.08
C LYS A 124 -11.56 -15.86 -15.71
N ASP A 125 -11.72 -16.09 -17.01
CA ASP A 125 -11.03 -17.18 -17.72
C ASP A 125 -9.52 -16.98 -17.72
N GLU A 126 -9.05 -15.72 -17.70
CA GLU A 126 -7.61 -15.40 -17.59
C GLU A 126 -7.10 -15.74 -16.18
N LEU A 127 -7.94 -15.53 -15.16
CA LEU A 127 -7.62 -15.90 -13.79
C LEU A 127 -7.74 -17.43 -13.59
N ASP A 128 -8.69 -18.08 -14.25
CA ASP A 128 -8.83 -19.55 -14.25
C ASP A 128 -7.62 -20.23 -14.87
N ALA A 129 -7.00 -19.61 -15.89
CA ALA A 129 -5.76 -20.10 -16.48
C ALA A 129 -4.58 -20.09 -15.48
N LEU A 130 -4.64 -19.29 -14.42
CA LEU A 130 -3.66 -19.31 -13.33
C LEU A 130 -3.95 -20.41 -12.31
N SER A 131 -5.21 -20.57 -11.92
CA SER A 131 -5.67 -21.63 -11.01
C SER A 131 -7.18 -21.78 -11.04
N THR A 132 -7.65 -23.02 -11.11
CA THR A 132 -9.06 -23.41 -10.92
C THR A 132 -9.34 -23.95 -9.52
N GLU A 133 -8.29 -24.14 -8.69
CA GLU A 133 -8.40 -24.68 -7.32
C GLU A 133 -8.28 -23.61 -6.25
N ILE A 134 -7.47 -22.58 -6.50
CA ILE A 134 -7.24 -21.47 -5.59
C ILE A 134 -8.13 -20.30 -6.03
N PRO A 135 -9.02 -19.80 -5.16
CA PRO A 135 -9.80 -18.62 -5.48
C PRO A 135 -8.88 -17.38 -5.59
N ILE A 136 -9.04 -16.66 -6.71
CA ILE A 136 -8.24 -15.48 -7.04
C ILE A 136 -9.18 -14.29 -7.18
N ILE A 137 -8.85 -13.18 -6.53
CA ILE A 137 -9.55 -11.90 -6.69
C ILE A 137 -8.56 -10.79 -6.99
N MET A 138 -8.85 -9.98 -8.00
CA MET A 138 -8.10 -8.80 -8.37
C MET A 138 -8.96 -7.55 -8.14
N VAL A 139 -8.67 -6.80 -7.10
CA VAL A 139 -9.44 -5.63 -6.69
C VAL A 139 -8.83 -4.37 -7.28
N ARG A 140 -9.66 -3.55 -7.93
CA ARG A 140 -9.29 -2.24 -8.46
C ARG A 140 -8.87 -1.29 -7.32
N VAL A 141 -8.07 -0.28 -7.63
CA VAL A 141 -7.57 0.70 -6.65
C VAL A 141 -8.68 1.35 -5.83
N CYS A 142 -9.84 1.63 -6.44
CA CYS A 142 -10.99 2.24 -5.74
C CYS A 142 -11.62 1.34 -4.67
N GLY A 143 -11.44 0.00 -4.76
CA GLY A 143 -12.06 -0.96 -3.84
C GLY A 143 -13.54 -1.29 -4.11
N HIS A 144 -14.14 -0.70 -5.14
CA HIS A 144 -15.55 -0.89 -5.52
C HIS A 144 -15.75 -1.80 -6.73
N VAL A 145 -14.66 -2.23 -7.35
CA VAL A 145 -14.67 -3.11 -8.52
C VAL A 145 -13.60 -4.17 -8.33
N ALA A 146 -13.94 -5.42 -8.67
CA ALA A 146 -12.99 -6.52 -8.67
C ALA A 146 -13.34 -7.52 -9.78
N VAL A 147 -12.39 -8.38 -10.12
CA VAL A 147 -12.63 -9.58 -10.95
C VAL A 147 -12.19 -10.80 -10.18
N CYS A 148 -13.01 -11.83 -10.20
CA CYS A 148 -12.79 -13.08 -9.50
C CYS A 148 -12.78 -14.26 -10.48
N ASN A 149 -11.96 -15.28 -10.20
CA ASN A 149 -12.00 -16.52 -10.99
C ASN A 149 -13.22 -17.39 -10.66
N SER A 150 -13.47 -18.41 -11.46
CA SER A 150 -14.62 -19.31 -11.29
C SER A 150 -14.66 -19.97 -9.92
N CYS A 151 -13.52 -20.39 -9.39
CA CYS A 151 -13.42 -20.98 -8.05
C CYS A 151 -13.89 -19.99 -6.95
N GLY A 152 -13.49 -18.74 -7.04
CA GLY A 152 -13.95 -17.71 -6.12
C GLY A 152 -15.44 -17.39 -6.25
N LEU A 153 -15.97 -17.33 -7.49
CA LEU A 153 -17.40 -17.14 -7.73
C LEU A 153 -18.25 -18.26 -7.10
N GLU A 154 -17.79 -19.51 -7.20
CA GLU A 154 -18.49 -20.64 -6.57
C GLU A 154 -18.48 -20.57 -5.03
N LEU A 155 -17.47 -19.94 -4.43
CA LEU A 155 -17.48 -19.67 -2.98
C LEU A 155 -18.45 -18.53 -2.65
N LEU A 156 -18.47 -17.46 -3.45
CA LEU A 156 -19.36 -16.34 -3.27
C LEU A 156 -20.83 -16.76 -3.32
N LYS A 157 -21.23 -17.63 -4.24
CA LYS A 157 -22.61 -18.15 -4.36
C LYS A 157 -23.09 -18.91 -3.10
N LYS A 158 -22.18 -19.35 -2.24
CA LYS A 158 -22.49 -20.12 -1.03
C LYS A 158 -22.71 -19.25 0.22
N ILE A 159 -22.43 -17.96 0.17
CA ILE A 159 -22.68 -17.10 1.30
C ILE A 159 -24.19 -16.80 1.43
N PRO A 160 -24.72 -16.67 2.64
CA PRO A 160 -26.16 -16.39 2.85
C PRO A 160 -26.64 -15.10 2.19
N GLU A 161 -25.77 -14.11 2.10
CA GLU A 161 -26.04 -12.78 1.57
C GLU A 161 -26.02 -12.71 0.02
N PHE A 162 -25.63 -13.80 -0.65
CA PHE A 162 -25.51 -13.80 -2.13
C PHE A 162 -26.76 -13.26 -2.86
N PRO A 163 -28.01 -13.64 -2.47
CA PRO A 163 -29.20 -13.13 -3.16
C PRO A 163 -29.33 -11.60 -3.14
N GLU A 164 -28.75 -10.93 -2.13
CA GLU A 164 -28.80 -9.47 -2.01
C GLU A 164 -27.81 -8.77 -2.95
N ILE A 165 -26.70 -9.44 -3.29
CA ILE A 165 -25.63 -8.89 -4.10
C ILE A 165 -25.56 -9.51 -5.51
N GLU A 166 -26.40 -10.46 -5.85
CA GLU A 166 -26.36 -11.19 -7.14
C GLU A 166 -26.35 -10.25 -8.35
N LYS A 167 -27.12 -9.14 -8.30
CA LYS A 167 -27.16 -8.12 -9.35
C LYS A 167 -25.86 -7.34 -9.54
N GLU A 168 -24.94 -7.40 -8.56
CA GLU A 168 -23.64 -6.76 -8.57
C GLU A 168 -22.54 -7.72 -9.06
N VAL A 169 -22.92 -8.95 -9.43
CA VAL A 169 -22.03 -10.04 -9.87
C VAL A 169 -22.32 -10.40 -11.31
N ASP A 170 -21.34 -10.23 -12.17
CA ASP A 170 -21.38 -10.76 -13.53
C ASP A 170 -20.66 -12.11 -13.57
N LEU A 171 -21.43 -13.17 -13.63
CA LEU A 171 -20.92 -14.55 -13.63
C LEU A 171 -20.18 -14.93 -14.92
N ASP A 172 -20.43 -14.23 -16.02
CA ASP A 172 -19.80 -14.50 -17.31
C ASP A 172 -18.37 -13.95 -17.36
N THR A 173 -18.17 -12.74 -16.89
CA THR A 173 -16.87 -12.06 -16.89
C THR A 173 -16.10 -12.22 -15.59
N GLY A 174 -16.78 -12.58 -14.48
CA GLY A 174 -16.22 -12.60 -13.15
C GLY A 174 -16.19 -11.24 -12.45
N LEU A 175 -16.84 -10.22 -13.05
CA LEU A 175 -16.84 -8.87 -12.54
C LEU A 175 -17.75 -8.75 -11.31
N LEU A 176 -17.21 -8.11 -10.26
CA LEU A 176 -17.87 -7.79 -9.01
C LEU A 176 -17.91 -6.28 -8.82
N LYS A 177 -19.00 -5.76 -8.29
CA LYS A 177 -19.18 -4.34 -8.00
C LYS A 177 -19.68 -4.13 -6.57
N GLU A 178 -19.40 -2.95 -6.05
CA GLU A 178 -19.91 -2.41 -4.79
C GLU A 178 -19.87 -3.43 -3.63
N ASN A 179 -21.04 -3.81 -3.10
CA ASN A 179 -21.13 -4.71 -1.96
C ASN A 179 -20.55 -6.10 -2.24
N ALA A 180 -20.67 -6.60 -3.47
CA ALA A 180 -20.10 -7.90 -3.85
C ALA A 180 -18.58 -7.97 -3.66
N VAL A 181 -17.87 -6.82 -3.71
CA VAL A 181 -16.42 -6.77 -3.47
C VAL A 181 -16.09 -6.90 -1.98
N GLN A 182 -16.98 -6.50 -1.07
CA GLN A 182 -16.71 -6.47 0.38
C GLN A 182 -16.67 -7.86 1.02
N PHE A 183 -17.31 -8.86 0.41
CA PHE A 183 -17.35 -10.23 0.95
C PHE A 183 -16.04 -11.01 0.82
N TYR A 184 -15.01 -10.42 0.21
CA TYR A 184 -13.68 -11.00 0.08
C TYR A 184 -12.62 -10.34 0.98
N SER A 185 -12.98 -9.31 1.75
CA SER A 185 -12.07 -8.51 2.59
C SER A 185 -12.09 -8.93 4.06
#